data_c77e9e38b92b318c72c193ed517d4f1a
#
_entry.id   c77e9e38b92b318c72c193ed517d4f1a
#
_cell.length_a   1.000
_cell.length_b   1.000
_cell.length_c   1.000
_cell.angle_alpha   90.00
_cell.angle_beta   90.00
_cell.angle_gamma   90.00
#
_symmetry.space_group_name_H-M   'P 1'
#
loop_
_entity.id
_entity.type
_entity.pdbx_description
1 polymer ?
#
loop_
_entity_poly.entity_id
_entity_poly.type
_entity_poly.pdbx_seq_one_letter_code
_entity_poly.pdbx_strand_id
1 'polypeptide(L)'
;MTLTRAQVAAMIDHTLLKPEATRADAEAAVAEAAELGTLAVCLSPSMLPIDTGSQRCCVVAGFPSGKHHSLIKAAEAKFAVDHGAVEIDMVIDVGAVIAGNIDEVLTDVLTVREAVGSEVLLKVIVESAVILELRDADTLAATCVAAARGGASMVKTSTGFHPAGGASVEAVQIMRAAVPASIGVKASGGIRTAEFAAELIAAGATRLGLSGSRAVLDGFPE
;
A
#
# COMPACT_ATOMS: atom_id res chain seq x y z
N MET A 1 -21.12 -11.06 9.39
CA MET A 1 -20.28 -12.28 9.46
C MET A 1 -19.00 -11.93 10.19
N THR A 2 -18.60 -12.74 11.14
CA THR A 2 -17.31 -12.57 11.83
C THR A 2 -16.23 -13.11 10.91
N LEU A 3 -15.19 -12.30 10.63
CA LEU A 3 -14.05 -12.74 9.83
C LEU A 3 -13.20 -13.73 10.63
N THR A 4 -12.72 -14.80 9.98
CA THR A 4 -11.77 -15.72 10.59
C THR A 4 -10.33 -15.22 10.41
N ARG A 5 -9.42 -15.74 11.25
CA ARG A 5 -7.97 -15.50 11.14
C ARG A 5 -7.46 -15.75 9.72
N ALA A 6 -7.81 -16.86 9.10
CA ALA A 6 -7.37 -17.21 7.76
C ALA A 6 -7.91 -16.23 6.69
N GLN A 7 -9.15 -15.78 6.81
CA GLN A 7 -9.72 -14.79 5.90
C GLN A 7 -8.99 -13.45 5.98
N VAL A 8 -8.63 -13.01 7.19
CA VAL A 8 -7.89 -11.77 7.38
C VAL A 8 -6.43 -11.93 6.92
N ALA A 9 -5.77 -13.05 7.21
CA ALA A 9 -4.41 -13.32 6.74
C ALA A 9 -4.32 -13.21 5.20
N ALA A 10 -5.31 -13.72 4.47
CA ALA A 10 -5.40 -13.61 3.01
C ALA A 10 -5.62 -12.17 2.48
N MET A 11 -5.79 -11.19 3.38
CA MET A 11 -5.88 -9.76 3.05
C MET A 11 -4.63 -8.97 3.49
N ILE A 12 -3.61 -9.60 4.07
CA ILE A 12 -2.46 -8.91 4.64
C ILE A 12 -1.26 -8.92 3.70
N ASP A 13 -0.64 -7.73 3.52
CA ASP A 13 0.73 -7.57 3.09
C ASP A 13 1.59 -7.43 4.35
N HIS A 14 2.31 -8.49 4.75
CA HIS A 14 3.25 -8.44 5.86
C HIS A 14 4.43 -7.56 5.48
N THR A 15 4.71 -6.51 6.27
CA THR A 15 5.49 -5.37 5.79
C THR A 15 6.73 -5.14 6.63
N LEU A 16 7.89 -5.06 5.97
CA LEU A 16 9.18 -4.66 6.57
C LEU A 16 9.81 -3.54 5.72
N LEU A 17 9.73 -2.30 6.21
CA LEU A 17 10.22 -1.11 5.50
C LEU A 17 11.10 -0.19 6.37
N LYS A 18 11.50 -0.65 7.56
CA LYS A 18 12.40 0.11 8.44
C LYS A 18 13.72 0.40 7.74
N PRO A 19 14.25 1.63 7.78
CA PRO A 19 15.52 1.97 7.12
C PRO A 19 16.72 1.15 7.58
N GLU A 20 16.71 0.72 8.85
CA GLU A 20 17.75 -0.10 9.45
C GLU A 20 17.61 -1.61 9.18
N ALA A 21 16.54 -2.04 8.49
CA ALA A 21 16.31 -3.46 8.22
C ALA A 21 17.43 -4.06 7.36
N THR A 22 17.91 -5.22 7.79
CA THR A 22 18.93 -5.99 7.11
C THR A 22 18.33 -7.04 6.18
N ARG A 23 19.19 -7.70 5.39
CA ARG A 23 18.80 -8.85 4.57
C ARG A 23 18.23 -9.99 5.43
N ALA A 24 18.85 -10.26 6.58
CA ALA A 24 18.39 -11.30 7.50
C ALA A 24 16.98 -10.97 8.07
N ASP A 25 16.70 -9.69 8.33
CA ASP A 25 15.35 -9.25 8.76
C ASP A 25 14.31 -9.45 7.65
N ALA A 26 14.68 -9.23 6.40
CA ALA A 26 13.79 -9.49 5.25
C ALA A 26 13.49 -10.98 5.10
N GLU A 27 14.49 -11.86 5.23
CA GLU A 27 14.31 -13.31 5.21
C GLU A 27 13.46 -13.80 6.38
N ALA A 28 13.63 -13.23 7.57
CA ALA A 28 12.77 -13.50 8.74
C ALA A 28 11.33 -13.05 8.51
N ALA A 29 11.11 -11.88 7.89
CA ALA A 29 9.78 -11.41 7.55
C ALA A 29 9.08 -12.31 6.52
N VAL A 30 9.81 -12.83 5.54
CA VAL A 30 9.29 -13.84 4.60
C VAL A 30 8.87 -15.11 5.33
N ALA A 31 9.71 -15.62 6.24
CA ALA A 31 9.40 -16.83 7.02
C ALA A 31 8.15 -16.61 7.91
N GLU A 32 8.05 -15.45 8.57
CA GLU A 32 6.87 -15.10 9.38
C GLU A 32 5.60 -14.98 8.52
N ALA A 33 5.70 -14.36 7.35
CA ALA A 33 4.58 -14.24 6.42
C ALA A 33 4.05 -15.61 5.96
N ALA A 34 4.95 -16.56 5.71
CA ALA A 34 4.61 -17.93 5.34
C ALA A 34 3.91 -18.67 6.51
N GLU A 35 4.45 -18.54 7.73
CA GLU A 35 3.86 -19.12 8.94
C GLU A 35 2.45 -18.58 9.22
N LEU A 36 2.25 -17.26 9.04
CA LEU A 36 0.98 -16.59 9.27
C LEU A 36 -0.03 -16.79 8.12
N GLY A 37 0.41 -17.29 6.97
CA GLY A 37 -0.44 -17.44 5.79
C GLY A 37 -0.87 -16.11 5.16
N THR A 38 -0.05 -15.05 5.29
CA THR A 38 -0.38 -13.75 4.70
C THR A 38 -0.28 -13.79 3.17
N LEU A 39 -0.98 -12.89 2.49
CA LEU A 39 -1.07 -12.88 1.04
C LEU A 39 0.24 -12.46 0.37
N ALA A 40 0.92 -11.46 0.94
CA ALA A 40 2.13 -10.88 0.37
C ALA A 40 3.14 -10.50 1.46
N VAL A 41 4.40 -10.36 1.03
CA VAL A 41 5.45 -9.67 1.79
C VAL A 41 5.78 -8.36 1.08
N CYS A 42 5.78 -7.24 1.83
CA CYS A 42 6.07 -5.91 1.31
C CYS A 42 7.44 -5.42 1.82
N LEU A 43 8.36 -5.17 0.89
CA LEU A 43 9.78 -4.90 1.17
C LEU A 43 10.27 -3.64 0.42
N SER A 44 11.45 -3.18 0.82
CA SER A 44 12.21 -2.17 0.07
C SER A 44 12.91 -2.80 -1.15
N PRO A 45 13.10 -2.07 -2.27
CA PRO A 45 13.72 -2.61 -3.49
C PRO A 45 15.18 -3.09 -3.28
N SER A 46 15.88 -2.54 -2.29
CA SER A 46 17.25 -2.98 -1.93
C SER A 46 17.33 -4.42 -1.37
N MET A 47 16.18 -5.00 -1.01
CA MET A 47 16.08 -6.39 -0.53
C MET A 47 15.98 -7.41 -1.67
N LEU A 48 15.86 -6.97 -2.91
CA LEU A 48 15.75 -7.86 -4.07
C LEU A 48 17.12 -8.26 -4.62
N PRO A 49 17.22 -9.45 -5.25
CA PRO A 49 16.20 -10.49 -5.31
C PRO A 49 16.04 -11.24 -3.99
N ILE A 50 14.81 -11.65 -3.67
CA ILE A 50 14.52 -12.47 -2.49
C ILE A 50 13.45 -13.53 -2.86
N ASP A 51 13.63 -14.75 -2.38
CA ASP A 51 12.62 -15.80 -2.55
C ASP A 51 11.52 -15.60 -1.47
N THR A 52 10.32 -15.30 -1.90
CA THR A 52 9.15 -15.11 -1.02
C THR A 52 8.29 -16.36 -0.89
N GLY A 53 8.72 -17.49 -1.47
CA GLY A 53 7.97 -18.75 -1.43
C GLY A 53 6.60 -18.64 -2.09
N SER A 54 5.55 -18.92 -1.32
CA SER A 54 4.15 -18.84 -1.79
C SER A 54 3.55 -17.43 -1.67
N GLN A 55 4.17 -16.51 -0.94
CA GLN A 55 3.69 -15.15 -0.77
C GLN A 55 4.01 -14.31 -2.01
N ARG A 56 3.11 -13.37 -2.33
CA ARG A 56 3.37 -12.40 -3.39
C ARG A 56 4.50 -11.45 -2.97
N CYS A 57 5.47 -11.24 -3.86
CA CYS A 57 6.50 -10.23 -3.65
C CYS A 57 5.94 -8.85 -3.99
N CYS A 58 5.75 -8.01 -2.97
CA CYS A 58 5.36 -6.61 -3.10
C CYS A 58 6.55 -5.72 -2.77
N VAL A 59 6.78 -4.68 -3.56
CA VAL A 59 7.91 -3.76 -3.36
C VAL A 59 7.43 -2.32 -3.47
N VAL A 60 7.99 -1.44 -2.64
CA VAL A 60 7.66 -0.01 -2.68
C VAL A 60 8.46 0.73 -3.76
N ALA A 61 7.90 1.85 -4.27
CA ALA A 61 8.58 2.76 -5.19
C ALA A 61 8.34 4.23 -4.81
N GLY A 62 9.37 5.06 -4.87
CA GLY A 62 9.34 6.46 -4.43
C GLY A 62 9.13 6.62 -2.92
N PHE A 63 9.42 5.60 -2.15
CA PHE A 63 9.06 5.50 -0.75
C PHE A 63 10.17 6.08 0.19
N PRO A 64 9.79 6.71 1.35
CA PRO A 64 8.41 7.01 1.75
C PRO A 64 7.90 8.37 1.26
N SER A 65 8.76 9.26 0.75
CA SER A 65 8.45 10.68 0.57
C SER A 65 7.60 11.01 -0.67
N GLY A 66 7.59 10.15 -1.69
CA GLY A 66 6.95 10.42 -2.97
C GLY A 66 7.61 11.52 -3.81
N LYS A 67 8.72 12.14 -3.31
CA LYS A 67 9.36 13.32 -3.93
C LYS A 67 10.35 12.99 -5.07
N HIS A 68 10.45 11.73 -5.45
CA HIS A 68 11.23 11.33 -6.62
C HIS A 68 10.50 11.73 -7.92
N HIS A 69 11.25 12.12 -8.93
CA HIS A 69 10.69 12.33 -10.26
C HIS A 69 10.02 11.05 -10.80
N SER A 70 8.92 11.19 -11.55
CA SER A 70 8.13 10.06 -12.09
C SER A 70 8.98 9.01 -12.81
N LEU A 71 9.95 9.43 -13.62
CA LEU A 71 10.87 8.52 -14.32
C LEU A 71 11.77 7.72 -13.36
N ILE A 72 12.12 8.28 -12.20
CA ILE A 72 12.91 7.57 -11.20
C ILE A 72 12.03 6.54 -10.47
N LYS A 73 10.79 6.90 -10.11
CA LYS A 73 9.82 5.95 -9.56
C LYS A 73 9.53 4.81 -10.53
N ALA A 74 9.38 5.12 -11.82
CA ALA A 74 9.17 4.14 -12.88
C ALA A 74 10.38 3.20 -13.04
N ALA A 75 11.61 3.73 -13.01
CA ALA A 75 12.83 2.93 -13.08
C ALA A 75 12.97 2.02 -11.85
N GLU A 76 12.67 2.52 -10.64
CA GLU A 76 12.69 1.73 -9.40
C GLU A 76 11.64 0.62 -9.42
N ALA A 77 10.41 0.93 -9.84
CA ALA A 77 9.34 -0.05 -9.99
C ALA A 77 9.67 -1.12 -11.04
N LYS A 78 10.22 -0.71 -12.20
CA LYS A 78 10.67 -1.64 -13.25
C LYS A 78 11.79 -2.54 -12.76
N PHE A 79 12.78 -1.98 -12.06
CA PHE A 79 13.85 -2.77 -11.42
C PHE A 79 13.25 -3.82 -10.48
N ALA A 80 12.29 -3.45 -9.64
CA ALA A 80 11.66 -4.39 -8.72
C ALA A 80 10.95 -5.53 -9.46
N VAL A 81 10.20 -5.22 -10.52
CA VAL A 81 9.50 -6.23 -11.34
C VAL A 81 10.50 -7.17 -12.02
N ASP A 82 11.59 -6.64 -12.60
CA ASP A 82 12.63 -7.45 -13.23
C ASP A 82 13.36 -8.39 -12.25
N HIS A 83 13.23 -8.12 -10.94
CA HIS A 83 13.82 -8.92 -9.86
C HIS A 83 12.78 -9.69 -9.02
N GLY A 84 11.58 -9.91 -9.58
CA GLY A 84 10.59 -10.83 -9.03
C GLY A 84 9.40 -10.20 -8.30
N ALA A 85 9.30 -8.86 -8.22
CA ALA A 85 8.11 -8.23 -7.67
C ALA A 85 6.92 -8.41 -8.62
N VAL A 86 5.77 -8.80 -8.07
CA VAL A 86 4.50 -8.92 -8.80
C VAL A 86 3.49 -7.86 -8.37
N GLU A 87 3.81 -7.14 -7.29
CA GLU A 87 3.02 -6.01 -6.77
C GLU A 87 3.96 -4.83 -6.48
N ILE A 88 3.52 -3.62 -6.82
CA ILE A 88 4.25 -2.37 -6.56
C ILE A 88 3.36 -1.42 -5.76
N ASP A 89 3.90 -0.89 -4.65
CA ASP A 89 3.27 0.16 -3.84
C ASP A 89 4.02 1.49 -4.09
N MET A 90 3.57 2.30 -5.06
CA MET A 90 4.19 3.60 -5.35
C MET A 90 3.63 4.71 -4.46
N VAL A 91 4.46 5.69 -4.13
CA VAL A 91 4.04 6.89 -3.39
C VAL A 91 3.90 8.07 -4.36
N ILE A 92 2.75 8.77 -4.31
CA ILE A 92 2.56 10.02 -5.08
C ILE A 92 3.38 11.17 -4.48
N ASP A 93 3.56 12.26 -5.25
CA ASP A 93 3.96 13.54 -4.66
C ASP A 93 2.74 14.22 -4.01
N VAL A 94 2.58 14.02 -2.69
CA VAL A 94 1.49 14.63 -1.94
C VAL A 94 1.56 16.17 -1.96
N GLY A 95 2.75 16.75 -2.11
CA GLY A 95 2.91 18.19 -2.24
C GLY A 95 2.25 18.76 -3.50
N ALA A 96 2.24 18.01 -4.61
CA ALA A 96 1.50 18.38 -5.82
C ALA A 96 -0.01 18.44 -5.53
N VAL A 97 -0.55 17.46 -4.80
CA VAL A 97 -1.96 17.44 -4.38
C VAL A 97 -2.30 18.66 -3.51
N ILE A 98 -1.45 18.97 -2.51
CA ILE A 98 -1.64 20.13 -1.63
C ILE A 98 -1.59 21.44 -2.42
N ALA A 99 -0.78 21.52 -3.48
CA ALA A 99 -0.74 22.66 -4.40
C ALA A 99 -1.92 22.74 -5.37
N GLY A 100 -2.81 21.72 -5.41
CA GLY A 100 -3.96 21.66 -6.33
C GLY A 100 -3.65 21.03 -7.68
N ASN A 101 -2.46 20.47 -7.88
CA ASN A 101 -1.99 19.90 -9.15
C ASN A 101 -2.32 18.40 -9.24
N ILE A 102 -3.59 18.04 -9.18
CA ILE A 102 -4.02 16.61 -9.16
C ILE A 102 -3.66 15.88 -10.47
N ASP A 103 -3.55 16.59 -11.60
CA ASP A 103 -3.14 16.02 -12.88
C ASP A 103 -1.69 15.48 -12.85
N GLU A 104 -0.85 16.01 -11.96
CA GLU A 104 0.50 15.46 -11.75
C GLU A 104 0.44 14.04 -11.16
N VAL A 105 -0.57 13.75 -10.30
CA VAL A 105 -0.80 12.39 -9.77
C VAL A 105 -1.13 11.42 -10.91
N LEU A 106 -2.04 11.82 -11.81
CA LEU A 106 -2.38 11.02 -12.98
C LEU A 106 -1.13 10.71 -13.83
N THR A 107 -0.32 11.73 -14.12
CA THR A 107 0.90 11.58 -14.92
C THR A 107 1.94 10.68 -14.23
N ASP A 108 2.13 10.85 -12.94
CA ASP A 108 3.06 10.05 -12.12
C ASP A 108 2.67 8.56 -12.15
N VAL A 109 1.39 8.26 -11.92
CA VAL A 109 0.87 6.89 -11.92
C VAL A 109 0.93 6.27 -13.31
N LEU A 110 0.56 7.01 -14.38
CA LEU A 110 0.67 6.56 -15.78
C LEU A 110 2.10 6.17 -16.11
N THR A 111 3.08 7.01 -15.76
CA THR A 111 4.49 6.78 -16.04
C THR A 111 4.99 5.48 -15.40
N VAL A 112 4.59 5.22 -14.14
CA VAL A 112 4.95 3.97 -13.45
C VAL A 112 4.19 2.78 -14.06
N ARG A 113 2.90 2.93 -14.37
CA ARG A 113 2.08 1.88 -15.00
C ARG A 113 2.66 1.43 -16.35
N GLU A 114 3.07 2.37 -17.18
CA GLU A 114 3.71 2.07 -18.47
C GLU A 114 5.01 1.28 -18.29
N ALA A 115 5.80 1.60 -17.28
CA ALA A 115 7.06 0.93 -17.02
C ALA A 115 6.91 -0.50 -16.51
N VAL A 116 5.89 -0.77 -15.68
CA VAL A 116 5.70 -2.10 -15.05
C VAL A 116 4.76 -3.02 -15.84
N GLY A 117 3.99 -2.48 -16.80
CA GLY A 117 3.04 -3.25 -17.60
C GLY A 117 1.71 -3.54 -16.89
N SER A 118 0.74 -4.14 -17.60
CA SER A 118 -0.63 -4.36 -17.10
C SER A 118 -0.77 -5.46 -16.06
N GLU A 119 0.12 -6.45 -16.08
CA GLU A 119 0.04 -7.66 -15.25
C GLU A 119 0.46 -7.43 -13.79
N VAL A 120 1.24 -6.37 -13.53
CA VAL A 120 1.69 -6.02 -12.20
C VAL A 120 0.56 -5.34 -11.43
N LEU A 121 0.29 -5.78 -10.20
CA LEU A 121 -0.67 -5.11 -9.33
C LEU A 121 -0.06 -3.82 -8.78
N LEU A 122 -0.50 -2.68 -9.31
CA LEU A 122 -0.01 -1.36 -8.91
C LEU A 122 -0.92 -0.76 -7.83
N LYS A 123 -0.36 -0.50 -6.64
CA LYS A 123 -1.04 0.20 -5.55
C LYS A 123 -0.45 1.60 -5.43
N VAL A 124 -1.31 2.60 -5.25
CA VAL A 124 -0.94 4.02 -5.19
C VAL A 124 -1.19 4.56 -3.80
N ILE A 125 -0.11 4.93 -3.10
CA ILE A 125 -0.15 5.51 -1.76
C ILE A 125 -0.44 6.99 -1.90
N VAL A 126 -1.62 7.41 -1.43
CA VAL A 126 -2.10 8.80 -1.52
C VAL A 126 -1.74 9.65 -0.29
N GLU A 127 -1.28 9.04 0.80
CA GLU A 127 -0.97 9.70 2.08
C GLU A 127 -2.20 10.44 2.65
N SER A 128 -3.30 9.71 2.78
CA SER A 128 -4.64 10.24 3.06
C SER A 128 -4.72 11.15 4.29
N ALA A 129 -3.97 10.86 5.38
CA ALA A 129 -3.97 11.67 6.58
C ALA A 129 -3.47 13.10 6.32
N VAL A 130 -2.45 13.26 5.50
CA VAL A 130 -1.92 14.58 5.10
C VAL A 130 -2.93 15.36 4.27
N ILE A 131 -3.59 14.68 3.32
CA ILE A 131 -4.59 15.35 2.48
C ILE A 131 -5.78 15.80 3.33
N LEU A 132 -6.26 14.97 4.26
CA LEU A 132 -7.37 15.35 5.15
C LEU A 132 -6.99 16.44 6.15
N GLU A 133 -5.73 16.50 6.60
CA GLU A 133 -5.23 17.53 7.51
C GLU A 133 -5.06 18.88 6.82
N LEU A 134 -4.48 18.91 5.60
CA LEU A 134 -4.09 20.14 4.90
C LEU A 134 -5.05 20.58 3.81
N ARG A 135 -6.00 19.73 3.45
CA ARG A 135 -7.03 19.98 2.43
C ARG A 135 -8.37 19.44 2.94
N ASP A 136 -9.04 18.57 2.20
CA ASP A 136 -10.39 18.09 2.49
C ASP A 136 -10.68 16.72 1.87
N ALA A 137 -11.88 16.18 2.16
CA ALA A 137 -12.38 14.92 1.64
C ALA A 137 -12.51 14.89 0.10
N ASP A 138 -12.94 16.01 -0.49
CA ASP A 138 -13.10 16.11 -1.95
C ASP A 138 -11.74 16.02 -2.66
N THR A 139 -10.70 16.62 -2.09
CA THR A 139 -9.33 16.52 -2.59
C THR A 139 -8.81 15.08 -2.50
N LEU A 140 -9.08 14.38 -1.38
CA LEU A 140 -8.71 12.95 -1.25
C LEU A 140 -9.45 12.09 -2.29
N ALA A 141 -10.75 12.31 -2.46
CA ALA A 141 -11.54 11.60 -3.46
C ALA A 141 -11.02 11.85 -4.89
N ALA A 142 -10.76 13.11 -5.24
CA ALA A 142 -10.20 13.47 -6.56
C ALA A 142 -8.82 12.84 -6.81
N THR A 143 -7.98 12.78 -5.78
CA THR A 143 -6.66 12.11 -5.83
C THR A 143 -6.80 10.62 -6.13
N CYS A 144 -7.74 9.93 -5.47
CA CYS A 144 -8.03 8.52 -5.71
C CYS A 144 -8.55 8.28 -7.15
N VAL A 145 -9.41 9.17 -7.65
CA VAL A 145 -9.89 9.11 -9.04
C VAL A 145 -8.74 9.29 -10.03
N ALA A 146 -7.84 10.24 -9.79
CA ALA A 146 -6.67 10.45 -10.64
C ALA A 146 -5.75 9.21 -10.65
N ALA A 147 -5.49 8.62 -9.48
CA ALA A 147 -4.71 7.39 -9.36
C ALA A 147 -5.37 6.23 -10.13
N ALA A 148 -6.68 6.03 -9.99
CA ALA A 148 -7.42 5.00 -10.71
C ALA A 148 -7.37 5.19 -12.23
N ARG A 149 -7.53 6.43 -12.72
CA ARG A 149 -7.39 6.79 -14.14
C ARG A 149 -5.97 6.57 -14.66
N GLY A 150 -4.96 6.74 -13.81
CA GLY A 150 -3.56 6.45 -14.12
C GLY A 150 -3.23 4.95 -14.19
N GLY A 151 -4.20 4.07 -13.92
CA GLY A 151 -4.03 2.63 -14.00
C GLY A 151 -3.70 1.95 -12.66
N ALA A 152 -3.97 2.60 -11.52
CA ALA A 152 -3.88 1.94 -10.23
C ALA A 152 -4.83 0.75 -10.16
N SER A 153 -4.33 -0.39 -9.67
CA SER A 153 -5.16 -1.56 -9.32
C SER A 153 -5.79 -1.38 -7.94
N MET A 154 -5.11 -0.62 -7.06
CA MET A 154 -5.59 -0.26 -5.73
C MET A 154 -5.12 1.15 -5.36
N VAL A 155 -5.92 1.85 -4.55
CA VAL A 155 -5.47 3.03 -3.81
C VAL A 155 -5.10 2.62 -2.37
N LYS A 156 -4.01 3.19 -1.84
CA LYS A 156 -3.50 2.86 -0.50
C LYS A 156 -3.45 4.13 0.36
N THR A 157 -3.89 4.01 1.62
CA THR A 157 -4.01 5.16 2.51
C THR A 157 -2.67 5.85 2.78
N SER A 158 -1.66 5.12 3.22
CA SER A 158 -0.51 5.75 3.88
C SER A 158 0.79 4.96 3.72
N THR A 159 1.91 5.67 3.84
CA THR A 159 3.23 5.05 3.99
C THR A 159 3.44 4.46 5.40
N GLY A 160 2.83 5.06 6.42
CA GLY A 160 3.08 4.80 7.83
C GLY A 160 4.31 5.54 8.39
N PHE A 161 4.95 6.41 7.59
CA PHE A 161 6.14 7.18 7.96
C PHE A 161 5.86 8.68 8.15
N HIS A 162 4.72 9.17 7.67
CA HIS A 162 4.38 10.58 7.82
C HIS A 162 3.80 10.85 9.22
N PRO A 163 4.21 11.96 9.89
CA PRO A 163 3.76 12.30 11.25
C PRO A 163 2.27 12.63 11.36
N ALA A 164 1.60 13.02 10.26
CA ALA A 164 0.15 13.24 10.25
C ALA A 164 -0.67 11.97 10.56
N GLY A 165 -0.09 10.79 10.45
CA GLY A 165 -0.75 9.55 10.83
C GLY A 165 -0.82 8.51 9.71
N GLY A 166 -1.68 7.50 9.94
CA GLY A 166 -1.85 6.35 9.05
C GLY A 166 -3.29 6.22 8.55
N ALA A 167 -3.76 4.97 8.47
CA ALA A 167 -5.13 4.66 8.07
C ALA A 167 -6.16 5.19 9.08
N SER A 168 -7.31 5.61 8.58
CA SER A 168 -8.51 5.87 9.37
C SER A 168 -9.75 5.31 8.67
N VAL A 169 -10.80 5.03 9.44
CA VAL A 169 -12.09 4.56 8.92
C VAL A 169 -12.65 5.58 7.93
N GLU A 170 -12.60 6.88 8.28
CA GLU A 170 -13.04 7.98 7.42
C GLU A 170 -12.30 7.98 6.08
N ALA A 171 -10.95 7.92 6.09
CA ALA A 171 -10.17 7.90 4.86
C ALA A 171 -10.54 6.71 3.97
N VAL A 172 -10.69 5.50 4.56
CA VAL A 172 -11.08 4.31 3.80
C VAL A 172 -12.47 4.45 3.18
N GLN A 173 -13.44 5.01 3.92
CA GLN A 173 -14.80 5.25 3.40
C GLN A 173 -14.79 6.23 2.22
N ILE A 174 -14.07 7.36 2.33
CA ILE A 174 -13.90 8.33 1.24
C ILE A 174 -13.26 7.68 0.02
N MET A 175 -12.15 6.97 0.22
CA MET A 175 -11.41 6.31 -0.84
C MET A 175 -12.26 5.22 -1.52
N ARG A 176 -13.01 4.43 -0.72
CA ARG A 176 -13.90 3.39 -1.28
C ARG A 176 -15.02 3.99 -2.11
N ALA A 177 -15.62 5.09 -1.66
CA ALA A 177 -16.67 5.79 -2.38
C ALA A 177 -16.18 6.46 -3.68
N ALA A 178 -14.91 6.89 -3.71
CA ALA A 178 -14.32 7.61 -4.84
C ALA A 178 -13.96 6.74 -6.03
N VAL A 179 -13.67 5.43 -5.83
CA VAL A 179 -13.20 4.56 -6.91
C VAL A 179 -14.19 3.45 -7.24
N PRO A 180 -14.24 2.94 -8.49
CA PRO A 180 -15.12 1.83 -8.86
C PRO A 180 -14.78 0.55 -8.08
N ALA A 181 -15.73 -0.38 -8.01
CA ALA A 181 -15.57 -1.64 -7.26
C ALA A 181 -14.41 -2.51 -7.77
N SER A 182 -13.98 -2.33 -9.02
CA SER A 182 -12.82 -3.01 -9.60
C SER A 182 -11.48 -2.53 -9.06
N ILE A 183 -11.43 -1.36 -8.43
CA ILE A 183 -10.22 -0.82 -7.78
C ILE A 183 -10.28 -1.13 -6.30
N GLY A 184 -9.26 -1.82 -5.78
CA GLY A 184 -9.17 -2.14 -4.36
C GLY A 184 -8.81 -0.93 -3.49
N VAL A 185 -9.05 -1.05 -2.18
CA VAL A 185 -8.56 -0.10 -1.18
C VAL A 185 -7.65 -0.84 -0.21
N LYS A 186 -6.40 -0.37 -0.05
CA LYS A 186 -5.46 -0.90 0.95
C LYS A 186 -5.34 0.10 2.10
N ALA A 187 -5.63 -0.36 3.32
CA ALA A 187 -5.38 0.40 4.53
C ALA A 187 -4.00 0.05 5.10
N SER A 188 -3.21 1.04 5.50
CA SER A 188 -1.88 0.85 6.09
C SER A 188 -1.47 2.02 6.99
N GLY A 189 -0.56 1.73 7.93
CA GLY A 189 -0.09 2.69 8.92
C GLY A 189 -0.96 2.73 10.17
N GLY A 190 -0.36 2.42 11.33
CA GLY A 190 -1.02 2.52 12.63
C GLY A 190 -1.97 1.38 12.99
N ILE A 191 -2.13 0.35 12.16
CA ILE A 191 -3.03 -0.78 12.42
C ILE A 191 -2.33 -1.77 13.36
N ARG A 192 -2.78 -1.84 14.61
CA ARG A 192 -2.11 -2.62 15.68
C ARG A 192 -3.03 -3.60 16.40
N THR A 193 -4.35 -3.53 16.17
CA THR A 193 -5.34 -4.39 16.84
C THR A 193 -6.29 -5.01 15.83
N ALA A 194 -6.87 -6.16 16.19
CA ALA A 194 -7.86 -6.86 15.39
C ALA A 194 -9.14 -6.03 15.20
N GLU A 195 -9.57 -5.31 16.25
CA GLU A 195 -10.75 -4.45 16.23
C GLU A 195 -10.60 -3.37 15.17
N PHE A 196 -9.47 -2.66 15.18
CA PHE A 196 -9.23 -1.59 14.20
C PHE A 196 -9.08 -2.15 12.78
N ALA A 197 -8.44 -3.31 12.60
CA ALA A 197 -8.38 -4.00 11.32
C ALA A 197 -9.79 -4.35 10.80
N ALA A 198 -10.67 -4.88 11.68
CA ALA A 198 -12.04 -5.20 11.34
C ALA A 198 -12.87 -3.96 10.95
N GLU A 199 -12.69 -2.83 11.65
CA GLU A 199 -13.34 -1.55 11.31
C GLU A 199 -12.93 -1.06 9.93
N LEU A 200 -11.64 -1.13 9.59
CA LEU A 200 -11.13 -0.73 8.27
C LEU A 200 -11.66 -1.65 7.15
N ILE A 201 -11.75 -2.95 7.39
CA ILE A 201 -12.36 -3.90 6.45
C ILE A 201 -13.84 -3.58 6.26
N ALA A 202 -14.58 -3.34 7.35
CA ALA A 202 -15.99 -2.97 7.30
C ALA A 202 -16.21 -1.63 6.57
N ALA A 203 -15.26 -0.70 6.65
CA ALA A 203 -15.26 0.56 5.92
C ALA A 203 -14.97 0.41 4.40
N GLY A 204 -14.53 -0.77 3.96
CA GLY A 204 -14.29 -1.07 2.55
C GLY A 204 -12.84 -1.35 2.16
N ALA A 205 -11.93 -1.52 3.13
CA ALA A 205 -10.59 -1.99 2.83
C ALA A 205 -10.63 -3.45 2.37
N THR A 206 -9.97 -3.73 1.25
CA THR A 206 -9.83 -5.07 0.68
C THR A 206 -8.43 -5.65 0.88
N ARG A 207 -7.52 -4.85 1.43
CA ARG A 207 -6.13 -5.21 1.73
C ARG A 207 -5.66 -4.44 2.97
N LEU A 208 -4.79 -5.04 3.77
CA LEU A 208 -4.15 -4.43 4.94
C LEU A 208 -2.63 -4.48 4.79
N GLY A 209 -1.95 -3.37 5.12
CA GLY A 209 -0.49 -3.32 5.22
C GLY A 209 -0.08 -3.29 6.69
N LEU A 210 0.53 -4.34 7.19
CA LEU A 210 0.84 -4.53 8.60
C LEU A 210 2.31 -4.89 8.82
N SER A 211 2.97 -4.22 9.78
CA SER A 211 4.28 -4.66 10.29
C SER A 211 4.16 -5.60 11.49
N GLY A 212 3.02 -5.59 12.18
CA GLY A 212 2.72 -6.44 13.33
C GLY A 212 1.58 -7.42 13.03
N SER A 213 1.69 -8.18 11.93
CA SER A 213 0.61 -9.05 11.44
C SER A 213 0.16 -10.08 12.47
N ARG A 214 1.10 -10.69 13.21
CA ARG A 214 0.81 -11.70 14.24
C ARG A 214 -0.13 -11.14 15.31
N ALA A 215 0.21 -10.00 15.89
CA ALA A 215 -0.58 -9.40 16.96
C ALA A 215 -2.02 -9.06 16.51
N VAL A 216 -2.20 -8.64 15.27
CA VAL A 216 -3.52 -8.37 14.69
C VAL A 216 -4.28 -9.68 14.45
N LEU A 217 -3.62 -10.69 13.87
CA LEU A 217 -4.25 -11.98 13.57
C LEU A 217 -4.65 -12.76 14.82
N ASP A 218 -3.89 -12.65 15.92
CA ASP A 218 -4.18 -13.33 17.19
C ASP A 218 -5.48 -12.85 17.84
N GLY A 219 -6.03 -11.71 17.44
CA GLY A 219 -7.32 -11.21 17.87
C GLY A 219 -8.52 -11.69 17.04
N PHE A 220 -8.30 -12.46 15.95
CA PHE A 220 -9.37 -13.04 15.15
C PHE A 220 -9.61 -14.51 15.50
N PRO A 221 -10.87 -15.00 15.43
CA PRO A 221 -11.17 -16.41 15.65
C PRO A 221 -10.59 -17.28 14.52
N GLU A 222 -10.30 -18.53 14.85
CA GLU A 222 -9.83 -19.56 13.91
C GLU A 222 -10.86 -19.89 12.81
#